data_d5dd5c3380fbf4026100f5c42e76c961
#
_entry.id   d5dd5c3380fbf4026100f5c42e76c961
#
_cell.length_a   1.000
_cell.length_b   1.000
_cell.length_c   1.000
_cell.angle_alpha   90.00
_cell.angle_beta   90.00
_cell.angle_gamma   90.00
#
_symmetry.space_group_name_H-M   'P 1'
#
loop_
_entity.id
_entity.type
_entity.pdbx_description
1 polymer ?
#
loop_
_entity_poly.entity_id
_entity_poly.type
_entity_poly.pdbx_seq_one_letter_code
_entity_poly.pdbx_strand_id
1 'polypeptide(L)'
;LKLARFNDIAAPGTPFFTPRDIPCYMCRDIPCVKACPSGALSHELTDITEAKMGVAAIDHYTCLSWQGLRCEICYRDCPEQNKAIVIVSQPRQISNHAMFVPEIHPDKCTGCGLCVHSCPTDKPSINIVDPDAFLGKIGDHYRLGWKEKLDARAVPDAPMTSKDGKPLPPGGLDFLNSELP
;
A
#
# COMPACT_ATOMS: atom_id res chain seq x y z
N LEU A 1 22.01 -6.84 -0.67
CA LEU A 1 21.59 -6.30 0.61
C LEU A 1 22.57 -5.21 1.05
N LYS A 2 22.02 -4.12 1.59
CA LYS A 2 22.77 -3.01 2.23
C LYS A 2 22.45 -3.04 3.72
N LEU A 3 23.33 -2.49 4.56
CA LEU A 3 23.03 -2.27 5.96
C LEU A 3 22.58 -0.83 6.15
N ALA A 4 21.49 -0.63 6.89
CA ALA A 4 20.96 0.68 7.20
C ALA A 4 22.00 1.50 8.01
N ARG A 5 22.15 2.77 7.66
CA ARG A 5 22.97 3.75 8.36
C ARG A 5 22.07 4.65 9.21
N PHE A 6 22.65 5.50 10.03
CA PHE A 6 21.90 6.45 10.89
C PHE A 6 20.93 7.38 10.14
N ASN A 7 21.15 7.61 8.84
CA ASN A 7 20.32 8.49 8.02
C ASN A 7 19.28 7.73 7.18
N ASP A 8 19.22 6.41 7.29
CA ASP A 8 18.26 5.58 6.57
C ASP A 8 16.96 5.47 7.36
N ILE A 9 15.87 5.09 6.69
CA ILE A 9 14.53 4.96 7.30
C ILE A 9 14.49 3.80 8.31
N ALA A 10 15.33 2.79 8.12
CA ALA A 10 15.43 1.62 9.00
C ALA A 10 16.45 1.85 10.13
N ALA A 11 16.29 1.13 11.23
CA ALA A 11 17.24 1.16 12.33
C ALA A 11 18.66 0.81 11.85
N PRO A 12 19.72 1.49 12.35
CA PRO A 12 21.10 1.23 11.94
C PRO A 12 21.47 -0.26 12.10
N GLY A 13 22.12 -0.82 11.08
CA GLY A 13 22.47 -2.24 11.03
C GLY A 13 21.40 -3.17 10.50
N THR A 14 20.18 -2.68 10.25
CA THR A 14 19.12 -3.48 9.62
C THR A 14 19.49 -3.79 8.16
N PRO A 15 19.49 -5.06 7.73
CA PRO A 15 19.67 -5.38 6.33
C PRO A 15 18.45 -4.96 5.52
N PHE A 16 18.68 -4.22 4.44
CA PHE A 16 17.62 -3.79 3.53
C PHE A 16 18.09 -3.85 2.08
N PHE A 17 17.17 -3.75 1.16
CA PHE A 17 17.44 -3.55 -0.26
C PHE A 17 16.58 -2.44 -0.82
N THR A 18 17.09 -1.78 -1.85
CA THR A 18 16.37 -0.74 -2.57
C THR A 18 15.79 -1.37 -3.83
N PRO A 19 14.48 -1.60 -3.93
CA PRO A 19 13.89 -2.29 -5.07
C PRO A 19 14.20 -1.66 -6.42
N ARG A 20 14.42 -0.34 -6.46
CA ARG A 20 14.81 0.37 -7.68
C ARG A 20 16.16 -0.08 -8.20
N ASP A 21 17.12 -0.37 -7.30
CA ASP A 21 18.47 -0.80 -7.68
C ASP A 21 18.53 -2.31 -7.90
N ILE A 22 18.08 -3.06 -6.89
CA ILE A 22 18.14 -4.53 -6.86
C ILE A 22 16.86 -5.05 -6.21
N PRO A 23 15.89 -5.54 -7.01
CA PRO A 23 14.66 -6.14 -6.50
C PRO A 23 14.89 -7.57 -6.01
N CYS A 24 13.88 -8.18 -5.39
CA CYS A 24 13.85 -9.62 -5.18
C CYS A 24 13.49 -10.32 -6.50
N TYR A 25 14.38 -11.20 -6.98
CA TYR A 25 14.16 -11.92 -8.24
C TYR A 25 13.27 -13.16 -8.11
N MET A 26 12.63 -13.37 -6.99
CA MET A 26 11.69 -14.47 -6.74
C MET A 26 12.28 -15.86 -7.06
N CYS A 27 13.50 -16.10 -6.57
CA CYS A 27 14.20 -17.36 -6.78
C CYS A 27 13.44 -18.53 -6.13
N ARG A 28 13.17 -19.59 -6.89
CA ARG A 28 12.40 -20.75 -6.41
C ARG A 28 13.09 -21.53 -5.30
N ASP A 29 14.41 -21.56 -5.30
CA ASP A 29 15.25 -22.25 -4.31
C ASP A 29 15.53 -21.43 -3.05
N ILE A 30 15.10 -20.18 -3.00
CA ILE A 30 15.17 -19.22 -1.89
C ILE A 30 16.56 -19.25 -1.20
N PRO A 31 17.66 -18.97 -1.92
CA PRO A 31 19.01 -19.13 -1.37
C PRO A 31 19.29 -18.15 -0.21
N CYS A 32 18.64 -17.00 -0.19
CA CYS A 32 18.76 -16.01 0.88
C CYS A 32 18.25 -16.53 2.23
N VAL A 33 17.16 -17.27 2.24
CA VAL A 33 16.61 -17.91 3.45
C VAL A 33 17.55 -19.00 3.94
N LYS A 34 18.01 -19.87 3.04
CA LYS A 34 18.94 -20.97 3.37
C LYS A 34 20.26 -20.46 3.93
N ALA A 35 20.74 -19.32 3.43
CA ALA A 35 22.01 -18.71 3.86
C ALA A 35 21.87 -17.78 5.08
N CYS A 36 20.68 -17.55 5.61
CA CYS A 36 20.47 -16.64 6.72
C CYS A 36 20.85 -17.29 8.06
N PRO A 37 21.96 -16.89 8.71
CA PRO A 37 22.41 -17.55 9.94
C PRO A 37 21.64 -17.10 11.18
N SER A 38 20.99 -15.93 11.12
CA SER A 38 20.32 -15.32 12.27
C SER A 38 18.82 -15.68 12.38
N GLY A 39 18.26 -16.38 11.36
CA GLY A 39 16.83 -16.64 11.29
C GLY A 39 15.98 -15.39 11.05
N ALA A 40 16.58 -14.24 10.70
CA ALA A 40 15.86 -13.03 10.32
C ALA A 40 14.95 -13.24 9.10
N LEU A 41 15.33 -14.18 8.23
CA LEU A 41 14.45 -14.71 7.19
C LEU A 41 13.94 -16.07 7.66
N SER A 42 12.62 -16.22 7.72
CA SER A 42 11.98 -17.43 8.22
C SER A 42 12.38 -18.66 7.39
N HIS A 43 13.00 -19.64 8.03
CA HIS A 43 13.35 -20.93 7.41
C HIS A 43 12.13 -21.80 7.11
N GLU A 44 10.94 -21.41 7.60
CA GLU A 44 9.68 -22.07 7.29
C GLU A 44 9.17 -21.71 5.89
N LEU A 45 9.69 -20.63 5.31
CA LEU A 45 9.32 -20.21 3.96
C LEU A 45 9.86 -21.22 2.93
N THR A 46 8.99 -22.01 2.36
CA THR A 46 9.30 -23.03 1.35
C THR A 46 8.96 -22.58 -0.06
N ASP A 47 7.97 -21.70 -0.19
CA ASP A 47 7.54 -21.11 -1.47
C ASP A 47 7.72 -19.59 -1.44
N ILE A 48 8.49 -19.08 -2.38
CA ILE A 48 8.76 -17.64 -2.50
C ILE A 48 7.51 -16.82 -2.78
N THR A 49 6.46 -17.41 -3.34
CA THR A 49 5.19 -16.72 -3.61
C THR A 49 4.40 -16.40 -2.33
N GLU A 50 4.70 -17.09 -1.23
CA GLU A 50 4.12 -16.84 0.09
C GLU A 50 4.84 -15.73 0.85
N ALA A 51 6.00 -15.29 0.35
CA ALA A 51 6.76 -14.21 0.99
C ALA A 51 5.93 -12.90 1.04
N LYS A 52 6.03 -12.19 2.16
CA LYS A 52 5.37 -10.91 2.41
C LYS A 52 6.40 -9.86 2.81
N MET A 53 7.08 -9.31 1.80
CA MET A 53 8.15 -8.30 1.97
C MET A 53 7.60 -6.88 2.00
N GLY A 54 6.33 -6.70 1.67
CA GLY A 54 5.65 -5.43 1.56
C GLY A 54 4.51 -5.51 0.54
N VAL A 55 3.89 -4.38 0.24
CA VAL A 55 2.84 -4.25 -0.77
C VAL A 55 3.21 -3.15 -1.74
N ALA A 56 3.00 -3.39 -3.03
CA ALA A 56 3.19 -2.35 -4.04
C ALA A 56 2.05 -1.32 -3.94
N ALA A 57 2.41 -0.05 -3.93
CA ALA A 57 1.47 1.07 -3.97
C ALA A 57 1.77 1.95 -5.18
N ILE A 58 0.74 2.36 -5.92
CA ILE A 58 0.86 3.17 -7.12
C ILE A 58 0.48 4.61 -6.79
N ASP A 59 1.35 5.55 -7.14
CA ASP A 59 1.03 6.97 -7.15
C ASP A 59 0.30 7.32 -8.46
N HIS A 60 -0.99 7.55 -8.37
CA HIS A 60 -1.84 7.87 -9.51
C HIS A 60 -1.47 9.19 -10.19
N TYR A 61 -0.85 10.12 -9.48
CA TYR A 61 -0.48 11.43 -10.02
C TYR A 61 0.76 11.37 -10.93
N THR A 62 1.63 10.39 -10.73
CA THR A 62 2.86 10.26 -11.50
C THR A 62 2.86 9.04 -12.44
N CYS A 63 1.93 8.12 -12.26
CA CYS A 63 1.82 6.92 -13.08
C CYS A 63 1.32 7.24 -14.49
N LEU A 64 2.09 6.84 -15.50
CA LEU A 64 1.77 7.09 -16.91
C LEU A 64 0.40 6.55 -17.32
N SER A 65 0.02 5.35 -16.85
CA SER A 65 -1.29 4.77 -17.16
C SER A 65 -2.43 5.60 -16.57
N TRP A 66 -2.28 6.07 -15.33
CA TRP A 66 -3.24 6.94 -14.69
C TRP A 66 -3.28 8.35 -15.29
N GLN A 67 -2.21 8.78 -15.95
CA GLN A 67 -2.19 9.99 -16.77
C GLN A 67 -2.81 9.79 -18.17
N GLY A 68 -3.27 8.57 -18.48
CA GLY A 68 -3.94 8.25 -19.73
C GLY A 68 -3.00 7.84 -20.87
N LEU A 69 -1.73 7.59 -20.58
CA LEU A 69 -0.79 6.99 -21.50
C LEU A 69 -0.85 5.46 -21.37
N ARG A 70 -0.56 4.74 -22.43
CA ARG A 70 -0.50 3.28 -22.38
C ARG A 70 0.83 2.84 -21.77
N CYS A 71 0.78 2.28 -20.55
CA CYS A 71 1.94 1.72 -19.86
C CYS A 71 1.51 0.48 -19.07
N GLU A 72 2.13 -0.66 -19.34
CA GLU A 72 1.82 -1.96 -18.71
C GLU A 72 3.07 -2.63 -18.13
N ILE A 73 4.18 -1.89 -17.97
CA ILE A 73 5.49 -2.48 -17.64
C ILE A 73 5.44 -3.18 -16.28
N CYS A 74 4.92 -2.52 -15.24
CA CYS A 74 4.82 -3.11 -13.90
C CYS A 74 3.96 -4.37 -13.86
N TYR A 75 2.93 -4.44 -14.72
CA TYR A 75 2.10 -5.63 -14.87
C TYR A 75 2.88 -6.76 -15.55
N ARG A 76 3.61 -6.47 -16.63
CA ARG A 76 4.35 -7.49 -17.40
C ARG A 76 5.49 -8.11 -16.61
N ASP A 77 6.16 -7.31 -15.77
CA ASP A 77 7.30 -7.76 -14.97
C ASP A 77 6.90 -8.38 -13.63
N CYS A 78 5.61 -8.40 -13.33
CA CYS A 78 5.11 -9.03 -12.12
C CYS A 78 5.13 -10.56 -12.26
N PRO A 79 5.82 -11.30 -11.37
CA PRO A 79 5.80 -12.78 -11.38
C PRO A 79 4.41 -13.35 -11.12
N GLU A 80 3.56 -12.62 -10.37
CA GLU A 80 2.20 -12.98 -10.05
C GLU A 80 1.18 -12.15 -10.88
N GLN A 81 1.42 -12.09 -12.20
CA GLN A 81 0.49 -11.47 -13.16
C GLN A 81 -0.93 -11.99 -13.00
N ASN A 82 -1.93 -11.14 -13.18
CA ASN A 82 -3.36 -11.44 -13.05
C ASN A 82 -3.80 -11.89 -11.63
N LYS A 83 -2.87 -11.97 -10.67
CA LYS A 83 -3.18 -12.26 -9.28
C LYS A 83 -2.85 -11.05 -8.40
N ALA A 84 -1.58 -10.64 -8.36
CA ALA A 84 -1.11 -9.53 -7.54
C ALA A 84 -1.27 -8.17 -8.21
N ILE A 85 -1.21 -8.14 -9.54
CA ILE A 85 -1.44 -6.94 -10.34
C ILE A 85 -2.35 -7.30 -11.53
N VAL A 86 -3.35 -6.48 -11.76
CA VAL A 86 -4.30 -6.62 -12.87
C VAL A 86 -4.40 -5.30 -13.64
N ILE A 87 -4.79 -5.38 -14.90
CA ILE A 87 -5.10 -4.19 -15.71
C ILE A 87 -6.62 -4.01 -15.75
N VAL A 88 -7.08 -2.88 -15.25
CA VAL A 88 -8.50 -2.53 -15.19
C VAL A 88 -8.81 -1.41 -16.16
N SER A 89 -9.95 -1.51 -16.84
CA SER A 89 -10.45 -0.45 -17.70
C SER A 89 -11.17 0.60 -16.85
N GLN A 90 -10.69 1.85 -16.91
CA GLN A 90 -11.29 2.99 -16.23
C GLN A 90 -11.85 3.99 -17.26
N PRO A 91 -13.06 4.53 -17.06
CA PRO A 91 -13.60 5.58 -17.91
C PRO A 91 -12.76 6.85 -17.77
N ARG A 92 -12.54 7.55 -18.87
CA ARG A 92 -11.86 8.85 -18.87
C ARG A 92 -12.86 9.95 -19.12
N GLN A 93 -12.92 10.94 -18.22
CA GLN A 93 -13.89 12.05 -18.33
C GLN A 93 -13.63 12.97 -19.53
N ILE A 94 -12.40 13.02 -20.04
CA ILE A 94 -11.96 13.96 -21.09
C ILE A 94 -12.12 13.37 -22.50
N SER A 95 -12.24 12.03 -22.64
CA SER A 95 -12.33 11.38 -23.94
C SER A 95 -13.17 10.11 -23.88
N ASN A 96 -13.70 9.69 -25.04
CA ASN A 96 -14.47 8.45 -25.16
C ASN A 96 -13.60 7.18 -25.08
N HIS A 97 -12.29 7.34 -24.88
CA HIS A 97 -11.36 6.20 -24.75
C HIS A 97 -11.16 5.85 -23.28
N ALA A 98 -11.27 4.57 -22.96
CA ALA A 98 -10.95 4.06 -21.63
C ALA A 98 -9.44 4.11 -21.36
N MET A 99 -9.07 4.34 -20.11
CA MET A 99 -7.71 4.13 -19.62
C MET A 99 -7.57 2.69 -19.13
N PHE A 100 -6.42 2.10 -19.39
CA PHE A 100 -6.05 0.78 -18.87
C PHE A 100 -5.03 0.97 -17.77
N VAL A 101 -5.48 0.86 -16.52
CA VAL A 101 -4.68 1.19 -15.35
C VAL A 101 -4.33 -0.06 -14.55
N PRO A 102 -3.10 -0.14 -14.01
CA PRO A 102 -2.74 -1.21 -13.11
C PRO A 102 -3.42 -1.02 -11.74
N GLU A 103 -3.96 -2.11 -11.23
CA GLU A 103 -4.52 -2.22 -9.88
C GLU A 103 -3.79 -3.32 -9.11
N ILE A 104 -3.50 -3.08 -7.83
CA ILE A 104 -2.75 -3.99 -6.96
C ILE A 104 -3.71 -4.71 -6.02
N HIS A 105 -3.56 -6.03 -5.94
CA HIS A 105 -4.21 -6.87 -4.91
C HIS A 105 -3.22 -7.13 -3.76
N PRO A 106 -3.40 -6.45 -2.60
CA PRO A 106 -2.43 -6.49 -1.51
C PRO A 106 -2.22 -7.88 -0.92
N ASP A 107 -3.28 -8.70 -0.88
CA ASP A 107 -3.27 -10.07 -0.35
C ASP A 107 -2.42 -11.02 -1.20
N LYS A 108 -2.25 -10.75 -2.49
CA LYS A 108 -1.47 -11.55 -3.44
C LYS A 108 -0.10 -10.95 -3.74
N CYS A 109 0.12 -9.69 -3.39
CA CYS A 109 1.42 -9.05 -3.59
C CYS A 109 2.46 -9.60 -2.62
N THR A 110 3.61 -10.00 -3.14
CA THR A 110 4.76 -10.49 -2.35
C THR A 110 5.69 -9.36 -1.93
N GLY A 111 5.58 -8.17 -2.54
CA GLY A 111 6.47 -7.04 -2.29
C GLY A 111 7.87 -7.20 -2.89
N CYS A 112 8.04 -8.03 -3.92
CA CYS A 112 9.34 -8.32 -4.53
C CYS A 112 10.05 -7.10 -5.14
N GLY A 113 9.32 -6.07 -5.55
CA GLY A 113 9.87 -4.82 -6.05
C GLY A 113 10.29 -4.83 -7.52
N LEU A 114 10.04 -5.89 -8.29
CA LEU A 114 10.30 -5.93 -9.73
C LEU A 114 9.55 -4.81 -10.47
N CYS A 115 8.32 -4.55 -10.10
CA CYS A 115 7.52 -3.45 -10.64
C CYS A 115 8.14 -2.06 -10.38
N VAL A 116 8.82 -1.87 -9.24
CA VAL A 116 9.55 -0.62 -8.92
C VAL A 116 10.80 -0.50 -9.78
N HIS A 117 11.55 -1.61 -9.92
CA HIS A 117 12.76 -1.67 -10.71
C HIS A 117 12.50 -1.30 -12.16
N SER A 118 11.46 -1.85 -12.74
CA SER A 118 11.12 -1.70 -14.18
C SER A 118 10.31 -0.43 -14.48
N CYS A 119 9.85 0.32 -13.48
CA CYS A 119 9.07 1.52 -13.73
C CYS A 119 9.86 2.52 -14.60
N PRO A 120 9.30 3.00 -15.73
CA PRO A 120 10.04 3.80 -16.70
C PRO A 120 10.22 5.29 -16.27
N THR A 121 9.52 5.71 -15.20
CA THR A 121 9.63 7.09 -14.69
C THR A 121 10.94 7.27 -13.92
N ASP A 122 11.54 8.44 -13.98
CA ASP A 122 12.79 8.77 -13.27
C ASP A 122 12.65 8.47 -11.77
N LYS A 123 11.58 9.00 -11.17
CA LYS A 123 11.12 8.60 -9.85
C LYS A 123 10.01 7.58 -10.03
N PRO A 124 10.16 6.34 -9.51
CA PRO A 124 9.14 5.31 -9.68
C PRO A 124 7.78 5.76 -9.18
N SER A 125 6.77 5.61 -10.03
CA SER A 125 5.36 5.87 -9.67
C SER A 125 4.73 4.70 -8.89
N ILE A 126 5.49 3.64 -8.68
CA ILE A 126 5.10 2.48 -7.88
C ILE A 126 6.20 2.20 -6.86
N ASN A 127 5.84 2.01 -5.61
CA ASN A 127 6.78 1.79 -4.51
C ASN A 127 6.29 0.65 -3.62
N ILE A 128 7.22 -0.01 -2.93
CA ILE A 128 6.88 -0.99 -1.92
C ILE A 128 6.71 -0.27 -0.58
N VAL A 129 5.58 -0.49 0.03
CA VAL A 129 5.20 0.10 1.33
C VAL A 129 4.88 -1.02 2.33
N ASP A 130 4.86 -0.66 3.60
CA ASP A 130 4.42 -1.55 4.65
C ASP A 130 2.95 -1.93 4.45
N PRO A 131 2.57 -3.22 4.57
CA PRO A 131 1.19 -3.67 4.39
C PRO A 131 0.19 -2.96 5.31
N ASP A 132 0.57 -2.69 6.56
CA ASP A 132 -0.30 -2.04 7.51
C ASP A 132 -0.50 -0.55 7.16
N ALA A 133 0.53 0.12 6.66
CA ALA A 133 0.43 1.47 6.12
C ALA A 133 -0.46 1.51 4.86
N PHE A 134 -0.33 0.52 3.97
CA PHE A 134 -1.14 0.41 2.77
C PHE A 134 -2.64 0.22 3.09
N LEU A 135 -2.94 -0.64 4.07
CA LEU A 135 -4.30 -0.93 4.52
C LEU A 135 -4.87 0.17 5.44
N GLY A 136 -4.11 1.24 5.69
CA GLY A 136 -4.53 2.33 6.58
C GLY A 136 -4.55 1.95 8.05
N LYS A 137 -3.91 0.86 8.44
CA LYS A 137 -3.76 0.51 9.86
C LYS A 137 -2.79 1.46 10.53
N ILE A 138 -3.28 2.17 11.52
CA ILE A 138 -2.47 3.08 12.33
C ILE A 138 -1.70 2.23 13.34
N GLY A 139 -0.37 2.37 13.37
CA GLY A 139 0.48 1.68 14.33
C GLY A 139 0.17 2.06 15.78
N ASP A 140 0.48 1.16 16.71
CA ASP A 140 0.18 1.34 18.14
C ASP A 140 0.80 2.59 18.75
N HIS A 141 1.92 3.07 18.23
CA HIS A 141 2.56 4.31 18.69
C HIS A 141 1.68 5.56 18.44
N TYR A 142 0.83 5.56 17.42
CA TYR A 142 -0.12 6.65 17.16
C TYR A 142 -1.27 6.66 18.19
N ARG A 143 -1.54 5.51 18.80
CA ARG A 143 -2.57 5.36 19.84
C ARG A 143 -2.08 5.69 21.25
N LEU A 144 -0.76 5.79 21.46
CA LEU A 144 -0.19 6.03 22.77
C LEU A 144 -0.58 7.38 23.39
N GLY A 145 -0.84 8.40 22.56
CA GLY A 145 -1.35 9.70 23.03
C GLY A 145 -2.86 9.72 23.29
N TRP A 146 -3.60 8.70 22.83
CA TRP A 146 -5.06 8.66 22.82
C TRP A 146 -5.59 7.32 23.31
N LYS A 147 -4.87 6.63 24.18
CA LYS A 147 -5.44 5.53 24.97
C LYS A 147 -6.41 6.08 26.00
N GLU A 148 -7.40 6.83 25.58
CA GLU A 148 -8.68 6.71 26.24
C GLU A 148 -9.11 5.26 25.99
N LYS A 149 -9.08 4.47 27.05
CA LYS A 149 -9.89 3.27 27.10
C LYS A 149 -11.31 3.76 26.86
N LEU A 150 -11.75 3.68 25.61
CA LEU A 150 -13.17 3.65 25.31
C LEU A 150 -13.67 2.40 26.02
N ASP A 151 -14.00 2.56 27.30
CA ASP A 151 -14.81 1.58 28.00
C ASP A 151 -16.01 1.38 27.08
N ALA A 152 -16.24 0.13 26.67
CA ALA A 152 -17.38 -0.23 25.83
C ALA A 152 -18.75 0.18 26.44
N ARG A 153 -18.73 0.76 27.66
CA ARG A 153 -19.85 1.36 28.38
C ARG A 153 -19.99 2.86 28.17
N ALA A 154 -19.08 3.53 27.47
CA ALA A 154 -19.02 5.00 27.41
C ALA A 154 -19.35 5.58 26.04
N VAL A 155 -19.91 4.82 25.13
CA VAL A 155 -20.67 5.39 24.01
C VAL A 155 -22.16 5.19 24.33
N PRO A 156 -22.77 6.11 25.11
CA PRO A 156 -24.21 6.17 25.05
C PRO A 156 -24.56 6.56 23.62
N ASP A 157 -25.58 5.93 23.07
CA ASP A 157 -26.35 6.45 21.92
C ASP A 157 -26.98 7.82 22.31
N ALA A 158 -26.15 8.73 22.77
CA ALA A 158 -26.59 10.09 23.03
C ALA A 158 -26.66 10.81 21.67
N PRO A 159 -27.84 11.22 21.23
CA PRO A 159 -27.96 12.00 20.01
C PRO A 159 -27.05 13.23 20.15
N MET A 160 -26.20 13.46 19.15
CA MET A 160 -25.38 14.68 19.10
C MET A 160 -26.33 15.88 19.17
N THR A 161 -26.15 16.69 20.20
CA THR A 161 -26.94 17.91 20.38
C THR A 161 -26.17 19.11 19.85
N SER A 162 -26.88 20.02 19.18
CA SER A 162 -26.35 21.32 18.80
C SER A 162 -25.99 22.15 20.04
N LYS A 163 -25.23 23.25 19.86
CA LYS A 163 -24.87 24.20 20.93
C LYS A 163 -26.09 24.72 21.73
N ASP A 164 -27.28 24.62 21.16
CA ASP A 164 -28.56 25.08 21.74
C ASP A 164 -29.36 23.90 22.37
N GLY A 165 -28.72 22.74 22.60
CA GLY A 165 -29.34 21.59 23.26
C GLY A 165 -30.36 20.82 22.43
N LYS A 166 -30.48 21.09 21.12
CA LYS A 166 -31.44 20.44 20.25
C LYS A 166 -30.83 19.21 19.59
N PRO A 167 -31.48 18.02 19.56
CA PRO A 167 -30.94 16.85 18.92
C PRO A 167 -30.75 17.09 17.40
N LEU A 168 -29.56 16.72 16.89
CA LEU A 168 -29.26 16.74 15.47
C LEU A 168 -29.98 15.58 14.77
N PRO A 169 -30.56 15.81 13.57
CA PRO A 169 -31.19 14.73 12.82
C PRO A 169 -30.21 13.65 12.43
N PRO A 170 -30.63 12.36 12.37
CA PRO A 170 -29.80 11.29 11.90
C PRO A 170 -29.50 11.50 10.40
N GLY A 171 -28.22 11.74 10.07
CA GLY A 171 -27.78 11.98 8.69
C GLY A 171 -27.12 13.33 8.48
N GLY A 172 -26.04 13.61 9.20
CA GLY A 172 -25.35 14.91 9.19
C GLY A 172 -24.72 15.38 7.88
N LEU A 173 -25.02 14.75 6.73
CA LEU A 173 -24.59 15.19 5.39
C LEU A 173 -25.70 15.83 4.56
N ASP A 174 -26.97 15.68 4.95
CA ASP A 174 -28.09 16.30 4.21
C ASP A 174 -28.18 17.81 4.43
N PHE A 175 -27.54 18.32 5.48
CA PHE A 175 -27.49 19.75 5.79
C PHE A 175 -26.68 20.57 4.76
N LEU A 176 -25.72 19.94 4.06
CA LEU A 176 -24.89 20.63 3.08
C LEU A 176 -25.54 20.74 1.69
N ASN A 177 -26.66 20.04 1.45
CA ASN A 177 -27.33 20.02 0.15
C ASN A 177 -28.66 20.81 0.10
N SER A 178 -29.05 21.42 1.20
CA SER A 178 -30.38 22.04 1.27
C SER A 178 -30.44 23.55 1.03
N GLU A 179 -29.32 24.25 0.82
CA GLU A 179 -29.32 25.68 0.55
C GLU A 179 -28.28 26.08 -0.50
N LEU A 180 -28.60 25.87 -1.76
CA LEU A 180 -28.10 26.70 -2.85
C LEU A 180 -29.31 27.14 -3.69
N PRO A 181 -29.58 28.46 -3.77
CA PRO A 181 -30.60 29.01 -4.62
C PRO A 181 -30.24 28.90 -6.11
#